data_4e4c4c28b6b5e4f279cdf9b6f01789c3
#
_entry.id   4e4c4c28b6b5e4f279cdf9b6f01789c3
#
_cell.length_a   1.000
_cell.length_b   1.000
_cell.length_c   1.000
_cell.angle_alpha   90.00
_cell.angle_beta   90.00
_cell.angle_gamma   90.00
#
_symmetry.space_group_name_H-M   'P 1'
#
loop_
_entity.id
_entity.type
_entity.pdbx_description
1 polymer ?
#
loop_
_entity_poly.entity_id
_entity_poly.type
_entity_poly.pdbx_seq_one_letter_code
_entity_poly.pdbx_strand_id
1 'polypeptide(L)'
;MSQELEQETAKKKIQTVIFDLDGTLLNTIEDLTDSVNAVCTQYGYPVYPVETIKSYVGNGIRKLIERAIPQGAENPQYEGVYESFCAYYQKHCCVKTRPYDGILTMLNMLKAQGIAVGIVSNKNHNAVVELRDTFFKDVIPAAIGQSDTCLL
;
A
#
# COMPACT_ATOMS: atom_id res chain seq x y z
N MET A 1 7.28 -58.03 12.12
CA MET A 1 7.32 -57.46 10.76
C MET A 1 6.61 -56.10 10.85
N SER A 2 7.41 -55.09 11.04
CA SER A 2 6.93 -53.72 11.22
C SER A 2 6.78 -53.10 9.84
N GLN A 3 5.55 -52.91 9.37
CA GLN A 3 5.27 -52.01 8.28
C GLN A 3 5.23 -50.62 8.86
N GLU A 4 6.33 -49.91 8.77
CA GLU A 4 6.42 -48.49 9.01
C GLU A 4 5.61 -47.81 7.89
N LEU A 5 4.47 -47.30 8.28
CA LEU A 5 3.69 -46.38 7.48
C LEU A 5 4.54 -45.09 7.36
N GLU A 6 5.27 -44.96 6.27
CA GLU A 6 5.77 -43.70 5.79
C GLU A 6 4.53 -42.83 5.42
N GLN A 7 4.03 -42.12 6.41
CA GLN A 7 3.17 -40.98 6.15
C GLN A 7 4.04 -39.89 5.53
N GLU A 8 4.20 -39.99 4.23
CA GLU A 8 4.65 -38.89 3.40
C GLU A 8 3.68 -37.73 3.59
N THR A 9 3.98 -36.82 4.51
CA THR A 9 3.24 -35.57 4.65
C THR A 9 3.47 -34.83 3.35
N ALA A 10 2.53 -34.95 2.44
CA ALA A 10 2.50 -34.19 1.20
C ALA A 10 2.60 -32.71 1.58
N LYS A 11 3.78 -32.11 1.38
CA LYS A 11 3.99 -30.67 1.56
C LYS A 11 2.96 -29.97 0.70
N LYS A 12 1.99 -29.30 1.34
CA LYS A 12 0.99 -28.49 0.61
C LYS A 12 1.75 -27.49 -0.24
N LYS A 13 1.66 -27.63 -1.56
CA LYS A 13 2.31 -26.74 -2.51
C LYS A 13 1.58 -25.40 -2.47
N ILE A 14 2.32 -24.31 -2.27
CA ILE A 14 1.78 -22.95 -2.36
C ILE A 14 1.32 -22.72 -3.81
N GLN A 15 0.08 -22.30 -3.97
CA GLN A 15 -0.53 -22.03 -5.27
C GLN A 15 -0.83 -20.55 -5.48
N THR A 16 -0.90 -19.78 -4.40
CA THR A 16 -1.25 -18.36 -4.44
C THR A 16 -0.48 -17.60 -3.37
N VAL A 17 -0.02 -16.41 -3.73
CA VAL A 17 0.60 -15.45 -2.82
C VAL A 17 -0.14 -14.12 -2.91
N ILE A 18 -0.53 -13.59 -1.76
CA ILE A 18 -1.15 -12.28 -1.65
C ILE A 18 -0.16 -11.34 -0.98
N PHE A 19 0.10 -10.21 -1.63
CA PHE A 19 1.01 -9.17 -1.14
C PHE A 19 0.24 -7.93 -0.69
N ASP A 20 0.76 -7.26 0.31
CA ASP A 20 0.48 -5.85 0.54
C ASP A 20 1.24 -5.00 -0.50
N LEU A 21 0.86 -3.74 -0.64
CA LEU A 21 1.42 -2.85 -1.66
C LEU A 21 2.46 -1.89 -1.07
N ASP A 22 1.99 -0.95 -0.22
CA ASP A 22 2.84 0.12 0.33
C ASP A 22 3.87 -0.44 1.32
N GLY A 23 5.16 -0.20 1.07
CA GLY A 23 6.23 -0.70 1.92
C GLY A 23 6.55 -2.18 1.75
N THR A 24 5.87 -2.88 0.82
CA THR A 24 6.08 -4.31 0.52
C THR A 24 6.52 -4.49 -0.94
N LEU A 25 5.67 -4.17 -1.89
CA LEU A 25 6.01 -4.23 -3.32
C LEU A 25 6.54 -2.89 -3.82
N LEU A 26 6.00 -1.77 -3.34
CA LEU A 26 6.32 -0.41 -3.76
C LEU A 26 6.87 0.42 -2.61
N ASN A 27 7.93 1.19 -2.92
CA ASN A 27 8.38 2.29 -2.07
C ASN A 27 7.58 3.54 -2.41
N THR A 28 6.56 3.82 -1.60
CA THR A 28 5.60 4.92 -1.79
C THR A 28 5.82 6.08 -0.83
N ILE A 29 6.82 5.99 0.05
CA ILE A 29 6.96 6.91 1.18
C ILE A 29 7.27 8.36 0.77
N GLU A 30 8.01 8.56 -0.32
CA GLU A 30 8.35 9.92 -0.77
C GLU A 30 7.14 10.66 -1.33
N ASP A 31 6.35 10.02 -2.19
CA ASP A 31 5.11 10.61 -2.73
C ASP A 31 4.08 10.86 -1.63
N LEU A 32 4.02 9.97 -0.63
CA LEU A 32 3.17 10.12 0.53
C LEU A 32 3.59 11.34 1.37
N THR A 33 4.90 11.49 1.62
CA THR A 33 5.47 12.62 2.36
C THR A 33 5.22 13.93 1.64
N ASP A 34 5.49 13.99 0.35
CA ASP A 34 5.27 15.18 -0.47
C ASP A 34 3.79 15.59 -0.44
N SER A 35 2.89 14.63 -0.48
CA SER A 35 1.44 14.88 -0.45
C SER A 35 0.97 15.39 0.91
N VAL A 36 1.44 14.82 2.01
CA VAL A 36 1.15 15.32 3.36
C VAL A 36 1.66 16.76 3.51
N ASN A 37 2.90 17.01 3.11
CA ASN A 37 3.53 18.33 3.24
C ASN A 37 2.87 19.38 2.35
N ALA A 38 2.43 19.03 1.13
CA ALA A 38 1.70 19.93 0.26
C ALA A 38 0.38 20.39 0.91
N VAL A 39 -0.37 19.46 1.48
CA VAL A 39 -1.64 19.78 2.13
C VAL A 39 -1.42 20.50 3.46
N CYS A 40 -0.45 20.08 4.28
CA CYS A 40 -0.09 20.81 5.49
C CYS A 40 0.29 22.28 5.19
N THR A 41 1.06 22.52 4.12
CA THR A 41 1.40 23.87 3.66
C THR A 41 0.14 24.66 3.27
N GLN A 42 -0.79 24.06 2.55
CA GLN A 42 -2.06 24.68 2.16
C GLN A 42 -2.87 25.17 3.36
N TYR A 43 -2.85 24.43 4.46
CA TYR A 43 -3.58 24.77 5.69
C TYR A 43 -2.74 25.55 6.73
N GLY A 44 -1.49 25.88 6.41
CA GLY A 44 -0.59 26.60 7.34
C GLY A 44 -0.10 25.73 8.50
N TYR A 45 -0.05 24.41 8.32
CA TYR A 45 0.44 23.45 9.31
C TYR A 45 1.93 23.12 9.10
N PRO A 46 2.61 22.57 10.12
CA PRO A 46 3.99 22.13 10.00
C PRO A 46 4.20 21.10 8.90
N VAL A 47 5.39 21.11 8.30
CA VAL A 47 5.84 20.10 7.34
C VAL A 47 6.86 19.17 8.01
N TYR A 48 7.01 17.97 7.47
CA TYR A 48 7.77 16.90 8.11
C TYR A 48 8.77 16.26 7.14
N PRO A 49 9.94 15.83 7.66
CA PRO A 49 10.85 14.99 6.89
C PRO A 49 10.26 13.59 6.68
N VAL A 50 10.78 12.87 5.68
CA VAL A 50 10.35 11.51 5.30
C VAL A 50 10.33 10.56 6.50
N GLU A 51 11.37 10.59 7.35
CA GLU A 51 11.47 9.70 8.51
C GLU A 51 10.34 9.90 9.52
N THR A 52 9.88 11.13 9.70
CA THR A 52 8.73 11.42 10.56
C THR A 52 7.44 10.85 9.96
N ILE A 53 7.17 11.12 8.68
CA ILE A 53 5.99 10.57 7.99
C ILE A 53 6.02 9.04 7.99
N LYS A 54 7.19 8.44 7.80
CA LYS A 54 7.36 6.99 7.88
C LYS A 54 6.92 6.42 9.24
N SER A 55 7.18 7.13 10.33
CA SER A 55 6.73 6.74 11.67
C SER A 55 5.21 6.89 11.88
N TYR A 56 4.54 7.69 11.06
CA TYR A 56 3.09 7.92 11.13
C TYR A 56 2.29 6.91 10.31
N VAL A 57 2.92 6.21 9.37
CA VAL A 57 2.29 5.22 8.46
C VAL A 57 2.04 3.91 9.19
N GLY A 58 1.06 3.13 8.70
CA GLY A 58 0.78 1.76 9.16
C GLY A 58 -0.66 1.53 9.64
N ASN A 59 -1.43 2.59 9.87
CA ASN A 59 -2.80 2.50 10.36
C ASN A 59 -3.84 3.19 9.44
N GLY A 60 -3.51 3.29 8.16
CA GLY A 60 -4.35 3.94 7.15
C GLY A 60 -4.17 5.47 7.09
N ILE A 61 -4.74 6.06 6.04
CA ILE A 61 -4.56 7.49 5.73
C ILE A 61 -5.18 8.40 6.79
N ARG A 62 -6.33 8.03 7.35
CA ARG A 62 -6.96 8.84 8.39
C ARG A 62 -6.06 9.01 9.62
N LYS A 63 -5.37 7.94 10.04
CA LYS A 63 -4.40 8.01 11.15
C LYS A 63 -3.14 8.78 10.78
N LEU A 64 -2.71 8.70 9.54
CA LEU A 64 -1.59 9.50 9.05
C LEU A 64 -1.92 11.00 9.16
N ILE A 65 -3.08 11.43 8.67
CA ILE A 65 -3.52 12.84 8.74
C ILE A 65 -3.71 13.29 10.20
N GLU A 66 -4.34 12.45 11.03
CA GLU A 66 -4.52 12.72 12.47
C GLU A 66 -3.18 13.02 13.16
N ARG A 67 -2.12 12.29 12.80
CA ARG A 67 -0.77 12.48 13.38
C ARG A 67 -0.02 13.68 12.80
N ALA A 68 -0.36 14.06 11.57
CA ALA A 68 0.34 15.12 10.85
C ALA A 68 -0.20 16.52 11.10
N ILE A 69 -1.39 16.67 11.68
CA ILE A 69 -2.02 17.98 11.90
C ILE A 69 -2.16 18.31 13.38
N PRO A 70 -2.14 19.60 13.76
CA PRO A 70 -2.40 20.02 15.13
C PRO A 70 -3.77 19.53 15.62
N GLN A 71 -3.87 19.11 16.87
CA GLN A 71 -5.08 18.61 17.51
C GLN A 71 -5.64 17.29 16.92
N GLY A 72 -4.99 16.72 15.90
CA GLY A 72 -5.36 15.45 15.33
C GLY A 72 -6.82 15.40 14.85
N ALA A 73 -7.55 14.36 15.22
CA ALA A 73 -8.95 14.17 14.84
C ALA A 73 -9.92 15.24 15.40
N GLU A 74 -9.52 15.98 16.43
CA GLU A 74 -10.32 17.08 17.03
C GLU A 74 -10.15 18.41 16.27
N ASN A 75 -9.24 18.47 15.31
CA ASN A 75 -9.06 19.67 14.49
C ASN A 75 -10.31 19.95 13.66
N PRO A 76 -10.90 21.15 13.74
CA PRO A 76 -12.10 21.50 12.96
C PRO A 76 -11.93 21.34 11.45
N GLN A 77 -10.69 21.38 10.95
CA GLN A 77 -10.36 21.24 9.52
C GLN A 77 -9.98 19.82 9.13
N TYR A 78 -10.03 18.85 10.05
CA TYR A 78 -9.56 17.48 9.83
C TYR A 78 -10.14 16.85 8.57
N GLU A 79 -11.46 16.90 8.37
CA GLU A 79 -12.11 16.32 7.18
C GLU A 79 -11.68 17.05 5.89
N GLY A 80 -11.58 18.37 5.92
CA GLY A 80 -11.10 19.15 4.77
C GLY A 80 -9.65 18.83 4.40
N VAL A 81 -8.78 18.64 5.38
CA VAL A 81 -7.39 18.22 5.19
C VAL A 81 -7.33 16.81 4.60
N TYR A 82 -8.12 15.89 5.15
CA TYR A 82 -8.20 14.52 4.65
C TYR A 82 -8.65 14.46 3.18
N GLU A 83 -9.72 15.16 2.83
CA GLU A 83 -10.23 15.25 1.45
C GLU A 83 -9.21 15.88 0.50
N SER A 84 -8.56 16.97 0.92
CA SER A 84 -7.51 17.63 0.15
C SER A 84 -6.31 16.72 -0.07
N PHE A 85 -5.93 15.95 0.96
CA PHE A 85 -4.87 14.95 0.83
C PHE A 85 -5.24 13.86 -0.19
N CYS A 86 -6.43 13.30 -0.09
CA CYS A 86 -6.88 12.25 -1.01
C CYS A 86 -6.87 12.74 -2.46
N ALA A 87 -7.37 13.96 -2.71
CA ALA A 87 -7.38 14.56 -4.03
C ALA A 87 -5.97 14.86 -4.57
N TYR A 88 -5.07 15.33 -3.73
CA TYR A 88 -3.68 15.60 -4.10
C TYR A 88 -2.91 14.30 -4.37
N TYR A 89 -2.98 13.35 -3.43
CA TYR A 89 -2.26 12.08 -3.51
C TYR A 89 -2.70 11.25 -4.73
N GLN A 90 -3.99 11.24 -5.06
CA GLN A 90 -4.48 10.55 -6.26
C GLN A 90 -3.77 11.01 -7.54
N LYS A 91 -3.41 12.29 -7.62
CA LYS A 91 -2.71 12.86 -8.80
C LYS A 91 -1.20 12.68 -8.76
N HIS A 92 -0.62 12.41 -7.59
CA HIS A 92 0.84 12.46 -7.37
C HIS A 92 1.41 11.14 -6.81
N CYS A 93 0.62 10.09 -6.71
CA CYS A 93 1.05 8.82 -6.10
C CYS A 93 2.06 8.00 -6.91
N CYS A 94 2.37 8.42 -8.13
CA CYS A 94 3.28 7.71 -9.04
C CYS A 94 4.48 8.58 -9.48
N VAL A 95 4.80 9.67 -8.80
CA VAL A 95 5.88 10.59 -9.20
C VAL A 95 7.25 10.03 -8.83
N LYS A 96 7.43 9.61 -7.58
CA LYS A 96 8.66 9.02 -7.03
C LYS A 96 8.51 7.55 -6.65
N THR A 97 7.28 7.07 -6.57
CA THR A 97 6.96 5.68 -6.24
C THR A 97 7.57 4.72 -7.25
N ARG A 98 8.16 3.65 -6.76
CA ARG A 98 8.80 2.61 -7.56
C ARG A 98 8.82 1.27 -6.82
N PRO A 99 8.86 0.13 -7.55
CA PRO A 99 9.10 -1.16 -6.92
C PRO A 99 10.43 -1.18 -6.17
N TYR A 100 10.48 -1.90 -5.05
CA TYR A 100 11.75 -2.21 -4.42
C TYR A 100 12.60 -3.10 -5.33
N ASP A 101 13.92 -3.04 -5.15
CA ASP A 101 14.86 -3.86 -5.91
C ASP A 101 14.53 -5.35 -5.77
N GLY A 102 14.52 -6.07 -6.89
CA GLY A 102 14.25 -7.50 -6.94
C GLY A 102 12.76 -7.89 -6.97
N ILE A 103 11.84 -6.97 -6.74
CA ILE A 103 10.38 -7.27 -6.73
C ILE A 103 9.91 -7.79 -8.08
N LEU A 104 10.23 -7.12 -9.18
CA LEU A 104 9.81 -7.57 -10.51
C LEU A 104 10.42 -8.93 -10.88
N THR A 105 11.67 -9.18 -10.51
CA THR A 105 12.32 -10.47 -10.71
C THR A 105 11.59 -11.57 -9.92
N MET A 106 11.29 -11.34 -8.66
CA MET A 106 10.55 -12.28 -7.81
C MET A 106 9.16 -12.59 -8.38
N LEU A 107 8.41 -11.57 -8.78
CA LEU A 107 7.06 -11.73 -9.34
C LEU A 107 7.08 -12.55 -10.64
N ASN A 108 8.06 -12.30 -11.53
CA ASN A 108 8.24 -13.08 -12.75
C ASN A 108 8.60 -14.55 -12.45
N MET A 109 9.41 -14.80 -11.43
CA MET A 109 9.72 -16.17 -10.98
C MET A 109 8.48 -16.90 -10.46
N LEU A 110 7.64 -16.24 -9.66
CA LEU A 110 6.37 -16.79 -9.18
C LEU A 110 5.44 -17.13 -10.35
N LYS A 111 5.31 -16.23 -11.31
CA LYS A 111 4.52 -16.43 -12.52
C LYS A 111 5.04 -17.62 -13.33
N ALA A 112 6.35 -17.74 -13.52
CA ALA A 112 6.97 -18.86 -14.25
C ALA A 112 6.73 -20.22 -13.55
N GLN A 113 6.58 -20.23 -12.22
CA GLN A 113 6.23 -21.42 -11.43
C GLN A 113 4.72 -21.71 -11.40
N GLY A 114 3.90 -20.93 -12.07
CA GLY A 114 2.44 -21.08 -12.08
C GLY A 114 1.78 -20.71 -10.75
N ILE A 115 2.45 -19.90 -9.92
CA ILE A 115 1.91 -19.41 -8.65
C ILE A 115 1.11 -18.13 -8.95
N ALA A 116 -0.17 -18.13 -8.57
CA ALA A 116 -1.04 -16.96 -8.70
C ALA A 116 -0.61 -15.87 -7.70
N VAL A 117 -0.66 -14.62 -8.15
CA VAL A 117 -0.27 -13.47 -7.32
C VAL A 117 -1.39 -12.45 -7.30
N GLY A 118 -1.66 -11.87 -6.12
CA GLY A 118 -2.62 -10.80 -5.94
C GLY A 118 -2.11 -9.73 -4.97
N ILE A 119 -2.76 -8.57 -4.99
CA ILE A 119 -2.53 -7.47 -4.05
C ILE A 119 -3.79 -7.26 -3.21
N VAL A 120 -3.61 -7.14 -1.89
CA VAL A 120 -4.64 -6.64 -0.96
C VAL A 120 -4.00 -5.55 -0.11
N SER A 121 -4.58 -4.36 -0.12
CA SER A 121 -4.02 -3.19 0.55
C SER A 121 -5.10 -2.37 1.27
N ASN A 122 -4.73 -1.73 2.36
CA ASN A 122 -5.58 -0.75 3.07
C ASN A 122 -5.66 0.62 2.36
N LYS A 123 -4.94 0.77 1.25
CA LYS A 123 -5.00 1.95 0.40
C LYS A 123 -6.32 2.02 -0.37
N ASN A 124 -6.76 3.22 -0.74
CA ASN A 124 -7.92 3.42 -1.60
C ASN A 124 -7.87 2.53 -2.86
N HIS A 125 -8.98 1.86 -3.19
CA HIS A 125 -9.04 0.88 -4.28
C HIS A 125 -8.59 1.43 -5.62
N ASN A 126 -9.03 2.63 -5.99
CA ASN A 126 -8.65 3.23 -7.28
C ASN A 126 -7.14 3.49 -7.36
N ALA A 127 -6.53 3.95 -6.27
CA ALA A 127 -5.08 4.14 -6.21
C ALA A 127 -4.31 2.80 -6.28
N VAL A 128 -4.82 1.74 -5.66
CA VAL A 128 -4.23 0.38 -5.75
C VAL A 128 -4.25 -0.13 -7.19
N VAL A 129 -5.38 0.03 -7.88
CA VAL A 129 -5.53 -0.41 -9.28
C VAL A 129 -4.59 0.39 -10.19
N GLU A 130 -4.51 1.70 -10.02
CA GLU A 130 -3.63 2.57 -10.81
C GLU A 130 -2.15 2.19 -10.63
N LEU A 131 -1.71 1.97 -9.40
CA LEU A 131 -0.35 1.55 -9.10
C LEU A 131 -0.04 0.15 -9.64
N ARG A 132 -0.99 -0.81 -9.50
CA ARG A 132 -0.86 -2.13 -10.10
C ARG A 132 -0.73 -2.02 -11.63
N ASP A 133 -1.56 -1.24 -12.27
CA ASP A 133 -1.55 -1.07 -13.73
C ASP A 133 -0.26 -0.39 -14.22
N THR A 134 0.27 0.53 -13.43
CA THR A 134 1.53 1.22 -13.75
C THR A 134 2.75 0.29 -13.64
N PHE A 135 2.84 -0.52 -12.58
CA PHE A 135 4.06 -1.26 -12.28
C PHE A 135 3.97 -2.78 -12.48
N PHE A 136 2.78 -3.38 -12.40
CA PHE A 136 2.62 -4.82 -12.28
C PHE A 136 1.55 -5.42 -13.19
N LYS A 137 1.05 -4.68 -14.16
CA LYS A 137 -0.07 -5.09 -15.03
C LYS A 137 0.10 -6.49 -15.63
N ASP A 138 1.30 -6.82 -16.08
CA ASP A 138 1.59 -8.08 -16.77
C ASP A 138 1.87 -9.26 -15.82
N VAL A 139 2.07 -9.00 -14.54
CA VAL A 139 2.48 -10.03 -13.57
C VAL A 139 1.49 -10.22 -12.41
N ILE A 140 0.67 -9.22 -12.09
CA ILE A 140 -0.33 -9.29 -11.02
C ILE A 140 -1.72 -9.03 -11.58
N PRO A 141 -2.55 -10.08 -11.80
CA PRO A 141 -3.86 -9.94 -12.42
C PRO A 141 -4.93 -9.34 -11.50
N ALA A 142 -4.80 -9.47 -10.18
CA ALA A 142 -5.81 -9.06 -9.21
C ALA A 142 -5.23 -8.11 -8.17
N ALA A 143 -5.90 -7.00 -7.93
CA ALA A 143 -5.54 -6.03 -6.91
C ALA A 143 -6.79 -5.42 -6.28
N ILE A 144 -6.85 -5.43 -4.95
CA ILE A 144 -7.98 -4.94 -4.16
C ILE A 144 -7.44 -3.97 -3.11
N GLY A 145 -8.03 -2.79 -3.05
CA GLY A 145 -7.83 -1.82 -1.99
C GLY A 145 -9.12 -1.56 -1.22
N GLN A 146 -9.04 -0.70 -0.23
CA GLN A 146 -10.19 -0.27 0.55
C GLN A 146 -11.15 0.53 -0.34
N SER A 147 -12.44 0.15 -0.34
CA SER A 147 -13.52 0.92 -0.96
C SER A 147 -14.41 1.53 0.12
N ASP A 148 -14.90 2.73 -0.11
CA ASP A 148 -15.80 3.44 0.82
C ASP A 148 -17.18 2.76 0.96
N THR A 149 -17.45 1.78 0.12
CA THR A 149 -18.69 0.98 0.14
C THR A 149 -18.61 -0.29 0.99
N CYS A 150 -17.46 -0.60 1.57
CA CYS A 150 -17.31 -1.74 2.45
C CYS A 150 -17.42 -1.32 3.92
N LEU A 151 -18.58 -0.77 4.28
CA LEU A 151 -19.04 -0.72 5.67
C LEU A 151 -19.85 -1.99 5.91
N LEU A 152 -19.21 -3.00 6.43
CA LEU A 152 -19.88 -4.06 7.18
C LEU A 152 -19.65 -3.84 8.65
#